data_5a2e0821f565f79b930bef5f6ff56b1b
#
_entry.id   5a2e0821f565f79b930bef5f6ff56b1b
#
_cell.length_a   1.000
_cell.length_b   1.000
_cell.length_c   1.000
_cell.angle_alpha   90.00
_cell.angle_beta   90.00
_cell.angle_gamma   90.00
#
_symmetry.space_group_name_H-M   'P 1'
#
loop_
_entity.id
_entity.type
_entity.pdbx_description
1 polymer ?
#
loop_
_entity_poly.entity_id
_entity_poly.type
_entity_poly.pdbx_seq_one_letter_code
_entity_poly.pdbx_strand_id
1 'polypeptide(L)' 'MTENDKSLVAEAQRLMRTFNWSAIAELEEKAETKTAKKVLHRMAVRMYHNEEAACGII' A
#
# COMPACT_ATOMS: atom_id res chain seq x y z
N MET A 1 -1.81 -13.09 -9.77
CA MET A 1 -1.74 -12.99 -8.30
C MET A 1 -2.53 -14.10 -7.64
N THR A 2 -2.04 -14.60 -6.51
CA THR A 2 -2.74 -15.61 -5.74
C THR A 2 -3.94 -15.00 -5.02
N GLU A 3 -4.81 -15.85 -4.46
CA GLU A 3 -5.93 -15.36 -3.66
C GLU A 3 -5.46 -14.59 -2.43
N ASN A 4 -4.36 -15.04 -1.82
CA ASN A 4 -3.75 -14.34 -0.71
C ASN A 4 -3.32 -12.93 -1.13
N ASP A 5 -2.68 -12.81 -2.29
CA ASP A 5 -2.24 -11.53 -2.82
C ASP A 5 -3.42 -10.60 -3.10
N LYS A 6 -4.50 -11.14 -3.65
CA LYS A 6 -5.72 -10.37 -3.91
C LYS A 6 -6.31 -9.82 -2.61
N SER A 7 -6.30 -10.64 -1.57
CA SER A 7 -6.78 -10.22 -0.25
C SER A 7 -5.92 -9.11 0.32
N LEU A 8 -4.59 -9.22 0.15
CA LEU A 8 -3.67 -8.18 0.61
C LEU A 8 -3.90 -6.86 -0.12
N VAL A 9 -4.10 -6.92 -1.43
CA VAL A 9 -4.35 -5.71 -2.21
C VAL A 9 -5.69 -5.07 -1.81
N ALA A 10 -6.72 -5.89 -1.58
CA ALA A 10 -8.01 -5.38 -1.14
C ALA A 10 -7.90 -4.70 0.22
N GLU A 11 -7.15 -5.29 1.14
CA GLU A 11 -6.91 -4.69 2.44
C GLU A 11 -6.13 -3.39 2.33
N ALA A 12 -5.12 -3.37 1.44
CA ALA A 12 -4.35 -2.16 1.19
C ALA A 12 -5.23 -1.03 0.67
N GLN A 13 -6.19 -1.33 -0.20
CA GLN A 13 -7.14 -0.33 -0.69
C GLN A 13 -7.96 0.27 0.44
N ARG A 14 -8.33 -0.54 1.41
CA ARG A 14 -9.06 -0.06 2.59
C ARG A 14 -8.17 0.83 3.45
N LEU A 15 -6.90 0.45 3.62
CA LEU A 15 -5.94 1.22 4.38
C LEU A 15 -5.62 2.56 3.72
N MET A 16 -5.76 2.67 2.42
CA MET A 16 -5.55 3.93 1.72
C MET A 16 -6.52 5.02 2.20
N ARG A 17 -7.69 4.63 2.66
CA ARG A 17 -8.68 5.58 3.18
C ARG A 17 -8.25 6.19 4.51
N THR A 18 -7.40 5.48 5.25
CA THR A 18 -6.93 5.93 6.55
C THR A 18 -5.52 6.53 6.49
N PHE A 19 -4.95 6.61 5.29
CA PHE A 19 -3.59 7.11 5.09
C PHE A 19 -2.55 6.34 5.90
N ASN A 20 -2.77 5.05 6.09
CA ASN A 20 -1.87 4.20 6.85
C ASN A 20 -0.88 3.48 5.93
N TRP A 21 0.07 4.22 5.39
CA TRP A 21 1.06 3.67 4.46
C TRP A 21 1.98 2.64 5.12
N SER A 22 2.24 2.76 6.42
CA SER A 22 3.06 1.78 7.15
C SER A 22 2.43 0.40 7.12
N ALA A 23 1.11 0.32 7.33
CA ALA A 23 0.40 -0.95 7.29
C ALA A 23 0.44 -1.54 5.88
N ILE A 24 0.36 -0.70 4.85
CA ILE A 24 0.44 -1.17 3.46
C ILE A 24 1.84 -1.74 3.19
N ALA A 25 2.89 -1.09 3.70
CA ALA A 25 4.25 -1.58 3.57
C ALA A 25 4.43 -2.94 4.24
N GLU A 26 3.77 -3.17 5.36
CA GLU A 26 3.78 -4.48 6.02
C GLU A 26 3.11 -5.54 5.16
N LEU A 27 2.02 -5.20 4.48
CA LEU A 27 1.35 -6.12 3.57
C LEU A 27 2.26 -6.51 2.40
N GLU A 28 3.10 -5.60 1.96
CA GLU A 28 4.06 -5.87 0.89
C GLU A 28 4.96 -7.06 1.26
N GLU A 29 5.41 -7.11 2.50
CA GLU A 29 6.26 -8.22 2.97
C GLU A 29 5.52 -9.55 2.98
N LYS A 30 4.21 -9.53 3.13
CA LYS A 30 3.39 -10.74 3.16
C LYS A 30 3.01 -11.22 1.77
N ALA A 31 3.24 -10.43 0.73
CA ALA A 31 2.87 -10.80 -0.63
C ALA A 31 3.71 -11.97 -1.12
N GLU A 32 3.08 -12.87 -1.85
CA GLU A 32 3.73 -14.07 -2.35
C GLU A 32 4.37 -13.89 -3.72
N THR A 33 3.83 -13.02 -4.55
CA THR A 33 4.33 -12.80 -5.91
C THR A 33 4.99 -11.44 -6.03
N LYS A 34 5.90 -11.32 -7.00
CA LYS A 34 6.57 -10.05 -7.29
C LYS A 34 5.58 -9.01 -7.79
N THR A 35 4.57 -9.44 -8.54
CA THR A 35 3.55 -8.53 -9.05
C THR A 35 2.78 -7.88 -7.90
N ALA A 36 2.35 -8.69 -6.93
CA ALA A 36 1.65 -8.18 -5.77
C ALA A 36 2.54 -7.25 -4.95
N LYS A 37 3.81 -7.61 -4.77
CA LYS A 37 4.76 -6.77 -4.05
C LYS A 37 4.91 -5.41 -4.72
N LYS A 38 4.99 -5.38 -6.04
CA LYS A 38 5.09 -4.12 -6.78
C LYS A 38 3.85 -3.27 -6.62
N VAL A 39 2.67 -3.89 -6.69
CA VAL A 39 1.41 -3.19 -6.52
C VAL A 39 1.33 -2.56 -5.13
N LEU A 40 1.61 -3.35 -4.11
CA LEU A 40 1.55 -2.87 -2.73
C LEU A 40 2.60 -1.80 -2.45
N HIS A 41 3.80 -1.98 -2.97
CA HIS A 41 4.85 -0.99 -2.84
C HIS A 41 4.44 0.34 -3.46
N ARG A 42 3.87 0.29 -4.67
CA ARG A 42 3.41 1.49 -5.36
C ARG A 42 2.32 2.19 -4.58
N MET A 43 1.40 1.42 -3.99
CA MET A 43 0.34 1.98 -3.16
C MET A 43 0.91 2.67 -1.92
N ALA A 44 1.85 2.03 -1.25
CA ALA A 44 2.47 2.60 -0.05
C ALA A 44 3.22 3.91 -0.39
N VAL A 45 3.99 3.90 -1.46
CA VAL A 45 4.74 5.08 -1.90
C VAL A 45 3.80 6.21 -2.27
N ARG A 46 2.73 5.90 -2.97
CA ARG A 46 1.73 6.90 -3.36
C ARG A 46 1.08 7.53 -2.14
N MET A 47 0.75 6.73 -1.14
CA MET A 47 0.17 7.25 0.10
C MET A 47 1.16 8.13 0.85
N TYR A 48 2.40 7.69 0.93
CA TYR A 48 3.45 8.47 1.57
C TYR A 48 3.60 9.84 0.91
N HIS A 49 3.64 9.88 -0.42
CA HIS A 49 3.75 11.14 -1.15
C HIS A 49 2.54 12.04 -0.96
N ASN A 50 1.35 11.46 -0.94
CA ASN A 50 0.13 12.23 -0.72
C ASN A 50 0.11 12.86 0.67
N GLU A 51 0.52 12.09 1.67
CA GLU A 51 0.60 12.59 3.04
C GLU A 51 1.64 13.71 3.15
N GLU A 52 2.80 13.48 2.55
CA GLU A 52 3.86 14.47 2.54
C GLU A 52 3.45 15.74 1.82
N ALA A 53 2.77 15.61 0.69
CA ALA A 53 2.27 16.75 -0.06
C ALA A 53 1.24 17.53 0.74
N ALA A 54 0.36 16.84 1.45
CA ALA A 54 -0.65 17.49 2.28
C ALA A 54 -0.02 18.25 3.44
N CYS A 55 1.07 17.73 3.99
CA CYS A 55 1.80 18.38 5.07
C CYS A 55 2.76 19.45 4.57
N GLY A 56 3.23 19.29 3.33
CA GLY A 56 4.27 20.16 2.77
C GLY A 56 3.76 21.37 2.02
N ILE A 57 2.48 21.44 1.75
CA ILE A 57 1.86 22.60 1.11
C ILE A 57 1.57 23.64 2.17
N ILE A 58 2.53 24.36 2.48
CA ILE A 58 2.33 25.40 3.48
C ILE A 58 2.63 26.74 2.87
#